data_0659dbe1a74f1cdccf2e1088e09406bb
#
_entry.id   0659dbe1a74f1cdccf2e1088e09406bb
#
_cell.length_a   1.000
_cell.length_b   1.000
_cell.length_c   1.000
_cell.angle_alpha   90.00
_cell.angle_beta   90.00
_cell.angle_gamma   90.00
#
_symmetry.space_group_name_H-M   'P 1'
#
loop_
_entity.id
_entity.type
_entity.pdbx_description
1 polymer ?
#
loop_
_entity_poly.entity_id
_entity_poly.type
_entity_poly.pdbx_seq_one_letter_code
_entity_poly.pdbx_strand_id
1 'polypeptide(L)'
;MISTTDYELIATFQQPSSDSAILANLPEFSTSLGCSDAPFIYSGSAQTFTAPLGTQGLDHLLAIRGHAVSVITLADGKRDATEVKYQLLLRTNDKRLLTSAMIDKPEVHEDGTVTKSRLTIYTPAQLLVDRPDACSRLEMTIYIPPNLKKFSLSSYVESHVQFAKDTKINADKLFVTLFHSSKNNIIKSSQSVQAKKLALEVYEGWIVGEATVVDTLDIMTQRGSGIANVKVSAAAANHGHAEGEKVQFTTASGSGRSDFWYTQRGLVKRPVNARHLSSKNAELYLHYEGSDFNGKVELDSRSNVVTGLSPYVKSTQEDSGWTHTAGRSDGQDRMVVESRGWVGLYFQ
;
A
#
# COMPACT_ATOMS: atom_id res chain seq x y z
N MET A 1 -36.73 48.85 -16.17
CA MET A 1 -35.61 48.78 -15.22
C MET A 1 -35.96 47.68 -14.23
N ILE A 2 -35.45 46.49 -14.47
CA ILE A 2 -35.61 45.35 -13.56
C ILE A 2 -34.18 44.96 -13.20
N SER A 3 -33.84 45.19 -11.94
CA SER A 3 -32.56 44.82 -11.33
C SER A 3 -32.57 43.33 -11.03
N THR A 4 -31.74 42.55 -11.70
CA THR A 4 -31.45 41.19 -11.37
C THR A 4 -30.29 41.18 -10.37
N THR A 5 -30.60 40.94 -9.12
CA THR A 5 -29.61 40.62 -8.06
C THR A 5 -29.23 39.16 -8.20
N ASP A 6 -28.02 38.91 -8.71
CA ASP A 6 -27.36 37.60 -8.67
C ASP A 6 -27.06 37.25 -7.21
N TYR A 7 -27.79 36.28 -6.69
CA TYR A 7 -27.42 35.61 -5.43
C TYR A 7 -26.35 34.57 -5.74
N GLU A 8 -25.08 34.91 -5.52
CA GLU A 8 -24.02 33.92 -5.35
C GLU A 8 -24.35 33.07 -4.10
N LEU A 9 -24.81 31.86 -4.34
CA LEU A 9 -24.84 30.80 -3.34
C LEU A 9 -23.39 30.42 -3.02
N ILE A 10 -22.78 31.10 -2.07
CA ILE A 10 -21.56 30.61 -1.41
C ILE A 10 -21.99 29.42 -0.55
N ALA A 11 -21.98 28.24 -1.16
CA ALA A 11 -22.02 27.00 -0.41
C ALA A 11 -20.73 26.96 0.44
N THR A 12 -20.82 27.29 1.70
CA THR A 12 -19.80 26.98 2.69
C THR A 12 -19.68 25.46 2.77
N PHE A 13 -18.83 24.89 1.93
CA PHE A 13 -18.42 23.51 2.08
C PHE A 13 -17.60 23.45 3.38
N GLN A 14 -18.25 22.97 4.44
CA GLN A 14 -17.53 22.52 5.63
C GLN A 14 -16.55 21.43 5.15
N GLN A 15 -15.27 21.74 5.26
CA GLN A 15 -14.20 20.76 5.10
C GLN A 15 -14.57 19.55 5.98
N PRO A 16 -14.74 18.33 5.41
CA PRO A 16 -15.07 17.19 6.23
C PRO A 16 -13.95 17.01 7.24
N SER A 17 -14.26 17.33 8.47
CA SER A 17 -13.38 17.17 9.59
C SER A 17 -12.98 15.72 9.70
N SER A 18 -11.68 15.49 9.60
CA SER A 18 -10.90 14.47 10.26
C SER A 18 -10.87 13.05 9.69
N ASP A 19 -9.64 12.56 9.59
CA ASP A 19 -9.18 11.18 9.53
C ASP A 19 -10.06 10.19 10.33
N SER A 20 -10.70 10.65 11.42
CA SER A 20 -11.47 9.83 12.34
C SER A 20 -12.73 9.19 11.74
N ALA A 21 -13.41 9.85 10.80
CA ALA A 21 -14.67 9.34 10.28
C ALA A 21 -14.48 8.15 9.31
N ILE A 22 -13.41 8.16 8.50
CA ILE A 22 -13.10 7.03 7.60
C ILE A 22 -12.61 5.85 8.42
N LEU A 23 -11.68 6.10 9.33
CA LEU A 23 -11.03 5.06 10.13
C LEU A 23 -11.96 4.43 11.16
N ALA A 24 -13.15 5.01 11.42
CA ALA A 24 -14.15 4.42 12.30
C ALA A 24 -14.63 3.02 11.85
N ASN A 25 -14.55 2.73 10.54
CA ASN A 25 -14.92 1.43 9.98
C ASN A 25 -13.71 0.52 9.70
N LEU A 26 -12.50 0.93 10.08
CA LEU A 26 -11.30 0.10 9.91
C LEU A 26 -11.40 -1.12 10.82
N PRO A 27 -11.32 -2.34 10.28
CA PRO A 27 -11.33 -3.54 11.10
C PRO A 27 -10.17 -3.53 12.11
N GLU A 28 -10.41 -4.12 13.27
CA GLU A 28 -9.37 -4.24 14.27
C GLU A 28 -8.27 -5.17 13.76
N PHE A 29 -7.01 -4.68 13.77
CA PHE A 29 -5.88 -5.43 13.26
C PHE A 29 -5.68 -6.73 14.04
N SER A 30 -5.53 -7.84 13.34
CA SER A 30 -5.33 -9.20 13.88
C SER A 30 -6.63 -9.84 14.41
N THR A 31 -7.36 -9.18 15.31
CA THR A 31 -8.54 -9.76 16.00
C THR A 31 -9.73 -9.96 15.07
N SER A 32 -9.97 -9.04 14.13
CA SER A 32 -11.09 -9.15 13.20
C SER A 32 -11.00 -10.34 12.22
N LEU A 33 -9.83 -10.95 12.07
CA LEU A 33 -9.65 -12.17 11.26
C LEU A 33 -10.17 -13.45 11.96
N GLY A 34 -10.41 -13.40 13.25
CA GLY A 34 -10.87 -14.57 14.02
C GLY A 34 -9.84 -15.68 14.15
N CYS A 35 -10.30 -16.85 14.59
CA CYS A 35 -9.52 -18.09 14.75
C CYS A 35 -8.25 -17.98 15.63
N SER A 36 -8.17 -16.97 16.51
CA SER A 36 -7.00 -16.72 17.37
C SER A 36 -6.80 -17.81 18.44
N ASP A 37 -7.90 -18.42 18.90
CA ASP A 37 -7.92 -19.38 20.01
C ASP A 37 -7.95 -20.83 19.54
N ALA A 38 -7.70 -21.08 18.26
CA ALA A 38 -7.72 -22.41 17.68
C ALA A 38 -6.64 -23.30 18.36
N PRO A 39 -7.05 -24.48 18.91
CA PRO A 39 -6.22 -25.22 19.86
C PRO A 39 -5.11 -26.06 19.22
N PHE A 40 -5.24 -26.40 17.93
CA PHE A 40 -4.29 -27.31 17.28
C PHE A 40 -3.23 -26.51 16.51
N ILE A 41 -1.96 -26.80 16.81
CA ILE A 41 -0.82 -26.12 16.24
C ILE A 41 -0.07 -27.06 15.29
N TYR A 42 0.27 -26.56 14.10
CA TYR A 42 1.10 -27.26 13.13
C TYR A 42 2.47 -27.61 13.75
N SER A 43 2.88 -28.89 13.61
CA SER A 43 4.10 -29.42 14.24
C SER A 43 4.20 -29.21 15.76
N GLY A 44 3.07 -28.93 16.45
CA GLY A 44 2.98 -28.78 17.90
C GLY A 44 3.54 -27.48 18.48
N SER A 45 4.22 -26.64 17.70
CA SER A 45 4.85 -25.40 18.15
C SER A 45 5.06 -24.40 17.03
N ALA A 46 5.43 -23.16 17.39
CA ALA A 46 5.91 -22.19 16.43
C ALA A 46 7.17 -22.70 15.71
N GLN A 47 7.18 -22.55 14.39
CA GLN A 47 8.28 -22.96 13.53
C GLN A 47 9.20 -21.77 13.24
N THR A 48 10.51 -22.00 13.30
CA THR A 48 11.51 -21.03 12.88
C THR A 48 12.39 -21.66 11.81
N PHE A 49 12.54 -20.97 10.68
CA PHE A 49 13.42 -21.43 9.59
C PHE A 49 13.91 -20.24 8.77
N THR A 50 14.90 -20.47 7.92
CA THR A 50 15.41 -19.50 6.98
C THR A 50 15.14 -19.93 5.54
N ALA A 51 15.15 -18.96 4.64
CA ALA A 51 15.07 -19.16 3.20
C ALA A 51 16.17 -18.35 2.53
N PRO A 52 17.02 -19.00 1.69
CA PRO A 52 18.07 -18.30 0.98
C PRO A 52 17.51 -17.34 -0.05
N LEU A 53 18.29 -16.30 -0.39
CA LEU A 53 17.94 -15.36 -1.45
C LEU A 53 18.24 -15.95 -2.82
N GLY A 54 17.52 -15.47 -3.84
CA GLY A 54 17.84 -15.78 -5.23
C GLY A 54 19.25 -15.29 -5.59
N THR A 55 20.07 -16.16 -6.14
CA THR A 55 21.50 -15.92 -6.32
C THR A 55 21.79 -14.75 -7.26
N GLN A 56 20.96 -14.57 -8.31
CA GLN A 56 21.19 -13.51 -9.31
C GLN A 56 20.63 -12.16 -8.90
N GLY A 57 19.47 -12.15 -8.24
CA GLY A 57 18.70 -10.92 -7.99
C GLY A 57 18.70 -10.47 -6.52
N LEU A 58 19.28 -11.26 -5.62
CA LEU A 58 19.11 -11.10 -4.16
C LEU A 58 17.64 -10.85 -3.83
N ASP A 59 16.77 -11.64 -4.46
CA ASP A 59 15.33 -11.53 -4.36
C ASP A 59 14.71 -12.64 -3.51
N HIS A 60 13.52 -12.39 -3.02
CA HIS A 60 12.69 -13.38 -2.34
C HIS A 60 11.20 -13.10 -2.55
N LEU A 61 10.44 -14.16 -2.82
CA LEU A 61 8.99 -14.12 -2.95
C LEU A 61 8.33 -15.00 -1.87
N LEU A 62 7.40 -14.41 -1.12
CA LEU A 62 6.46 -15.15 -0.29
C LEU A 62 5.08 -15.20 -0.97
N ALA A 63 4.52 -16.39 -1.14
CA ALA A 63 3.16 -16.61 -1.59
C ALA A 63 2.34 -17.36 -0.53
N ILE A 64 1.19 -16.82 -0.13
CA ILE A 64 0.26 -17.46 0.81
C ILE A 64 -1.02 -17.77 0.06
N ARG A 65 -1.44 -19.04 0.11
CA ARG A 65 -2.60 -19.55 -0.64
C ARG A 65 -3.45 -20.47 0.23
N GLY A 66 -4.71 -20.59 -0.13
CA GLY A 66 -5.64 -21.53 0.50
C GLY A 66 -6.72 -20.83 1.30
N HIS A 67 -6.98 -21.25 2.54
CA HIS A 67 -8.09 -20.74 3.35
C HIS A 67 -7.69 -20.12 4.69
N ALA A 68 -6.47 -20.35 5.16
CA ALA A 68 -6.05 -19.79 6.47
C ALA A 68 -5.97 -18.27 6.40
N VAL A 69 -6.68 -17.59 7.28
CA VAL A 69 -6.48 -16.15 7.46
C VAL A 69 -5.06 -15.87 7.94
N SER A 70 -4.46 -14.73 7.59
CA SER A 70 -3.07 -14.50 7.92
C SER A 70 -2.78 -13.13 8.56
N VAL A 71 -1.93 -13.15 9.60
CA VAL A 71 -1.35 -11.97 10.22
C VAL A 71 0.16 -11.98 9.96
N ILE A 72 0.65 -10.98 9.27
CA ILE A 72 2.03 -10.91 8.80
C ILE A 72 2.68 -9.65 9.33
N THR A 73 3.82 -9.81 10.00
CA THR A 73 4.66 -8.70 10.44
C THR A 73 6.00 -8.75 9.69
N LEU A 74 6.33 -7.67 9.00
CA LEU A 74 7.63 -7.48 8.36
C LEU A 74 8.56 -6.74 9.33
N ALA A 75 9.74 -7.29 9.57
CA ALA A 75 10.75 -6.73 10.46
C ALA A 75 12.13 -6.73 9.79
N ASP A 76 13.04 -5.89 10.27
CA ASP A 76 14.43 -5.96 9.86
C ASP A 76 15.14 -7.19 10.46
N GLY A 77 15.92 -7.85 9.65
CA GLY A 77 16.80 -8.93 10.06
C GLY A 77 18.07 -8.41 10.76
N LYS A 78 18.83 -9.32 11.34
CA LYS A 78 20.13 -8.97 11.92
C LYS A 78 21.07 -8.43 10.84
N ARG A 79 22.04 -7.59 11.25
CA ARG A 79 23.01 -6.96 10.32
C ARG A 79 23.82 -7.95 9.49
N ASP A 80 24.11 -9.11 10.06
CA ASP A 80 24.89 -10.20 9.46
C ASP A 80 24.03 -11.24 8.75
N ALA A 81 22.70 -11.07 8.77
CA ALA A 81 21.80 -12.01 8.13
C ALA A 81 21.91 -11.91 6.60
N THR A 82 22.03 -13.08 5.96
CA THR A 82 22.09 -13.24 4.49
C THR A 82 20.86 -13.93 3.93
N GLU A 83 19.98 -14.44 4.77
CA GLU A 83 18.76 -15.17 4.44
C GLU A 83 17.53 -14.52 5.07
N VAL A 84 16.37 -14.70 4.46
CA VAL A 84 15.10 -14.31 5.07
C VAL A 84 14.77 -15.30 6.19
N LYS A 85 14.55 -14.81 7.41
CA LYS A 85 14.15 -15.64 8.54
C LYS A 85 12.65 -15.53 8.76
N TYR A 86 12.01 -16.66 8.99
CA TYR A 86 10.59 -16.79 9.30
C TYR A 86 10.38 -17.30 10.72
N GLN A 87 9.45 -16.68 11.44
CA GLN A 87 8.82 -17.25 12.62
C GLN A 87 7.34 -17.40 12.28
N LEU A 88 6.85 -18.64 12.28
CA LEU A 88 5.54 -19.00 11.79
C LEU A 88 4.79 -19.83 12.82
N LEU A 89 3.54 -19.47 13.07
CA LEU A 89 2.58 -20.21 13.88
C LEU A 89 1.32 -20.43 13.05
N LEU A 90 1.08 -21.68 12.67
CA LEU A 90 -0.18 -22.07 12.01
C LEU A 90 -1.02 -22.84 13.02
N ARG A 91 -2.23 -22.36 13.26
CA ARG A 91 -3.21 -22.98 14.14
C ARG A 91 -4.55 -23.23 13.48
N THR A 92 -5.30 -24.17 13.99
CA THR A 92 -6.63 -24.51 13.49
C THR A 92 -7.51 -25.09 14.60
N ASN A 93 -8.82 -25.03 14.42
CA ASN A 93 -9.78 -25.74 15.27
C ASN A 93 -10.11 -27.16 14.79
N ASP A 94 -9.57 -27.59 13.61
CA ASP A 94 -9.70 -28.96 13.09
C ASP A 94 -8.33 -29.54 12.68
N LYS A 95 -7.86 -30.58 13.38
CA LYS A 95 -6.54 -31.21 13.15
C LYS A 95 -6.34 -31.67 11.71
N ARG A 96 -7.39 -32.05 11.00
CA ARG A 96 -7.29 -32.54 9.63
C ARG A 96 -6.75 -31.46 8.66
N LEU A 97 -7.02 -30.18 8.96
CA LEU A 97 -6.50 -29.05 8.17
C LEU A 97 -4.98 -28.90 8.28
N LEU A 98 -4.36 -29.38 9.38
CA LEU A 98 -2.91 -29.34 9.54
C LEU A 98 -2.18 -30.37 8.70
N THR A 99 -2.81 -31.55 8.48
CA THR A 99 -2.17 -32.65 7.73
C THR A 99 -2.00 -32.35 6.24
N SER A 100 -2.81 -31.43 5.73
CA SER A 100 -2.77 -30.99 4.34
C SER A 100 -2.07 -29.64 4.11
N ALA A 101 -1.63 -28.98 5.19
CA ALA A 101 -0.85 -27.76 5.08
C ALA A 101 0.54 -28.05 4.52
N MET A 102 0.98 -27.23 3.56
CA MET A 102 2.29 -27.39 2.92
C MET A 102 3.08 -26.09 3.03
N ILE A 103 4.36 -26.23 3.35
CA ILE A 103 5.34 -25.15 3.36
C ILE A 103 6.43 -25.53 2.36
N ASP A 104 6.32 -24.97 1.17
CA ASP A 104 7.23 -25.23 0.05
C ASP A 104 8.35 -24.18 0.07
N LYS A 105 9.58 -24.65 0.34
CA LYS A 105 10.76 -23.81 0.48
C LYS A 105 11.49 -23.67 -0.86
N PRO A 106 12.33 -22.63 -1.01
CA PRO A 106 13.19 -22.52 -2.19
C PRO A 106 14.05 -23.75 -2.40
N GLU A 107 14.13 -24.22 -3.64
CA GLU A 107 15.02 -25.30 -4.03
C GLU A 107 16.46 -24.76 -4.10
N VAL A 108 17.36 -25.43 -3.40
CA VAL A 108 18.79 -25.15 -3.39
C VAL A 108 19.46 -26.22 -4.28
N HIS A 109 20.15 -25.78 -5.33
CA HIS A 109 20.91 -26.67 -6.23
C HIS A 109 22.15 -27.24 -5.53
N GLU A 110 22.73 -28.30 -6.09
CA GLU A 110 23.93 -28.97 -5.53
C GLU A 110 25.14 -28.02 -5.37
N ASP A 111 25.23 -27.00 -6.22
CA ASP A 111 26.26 -25.95 -6.16
C ASP A 111 25.95 -24.83 -5.13
N GLY A 112 24.87 -24.97 -4.35
CA GLY A 112 24.42 -23.99 -3.36
C GLY A 112 23.69 -22.78 -3.97
N THR A 113 23.45 -22.76 -5.27
CA THR A 113 22.70 -21.66 -5.92
C THR A 113 21.18 -21.83 -5.73
N VAL A 114 20.47 -20.70 -5.77
CA VAL A 114 19.01 -20.64 -5.75
C VAL A 114 18.55 -19.80 -6.92
N THR A 115 17.98 -20.42 -7.94
CA THR A 115 17.55 -19.71 -9.14
C THR A 115 16.37 -18.79 -8.86
N LYS A 116 15.38 -19.27 -8.09
CA LYS A 116 14.18 -18.50 -7.70
C LYS A 116 13.93 -18.71 -6.22
N SER A 117 14.23 -17.71 -5.42
CA SER A 117 13.90 -17.78 -4.01
C SER A 117 12.40 -17.54 -3.81
N ARG A 118 11.67 -18.62 -3.58
CA ARG A 118 10.23 -18.59 -3.35
C ARG A 118 9.84 -19.48 -2.19
N LEU A 119 9.16 -18.90 -1.21
CA LEU A 119 8.45 -19.64 -0.17
C LEU A 119 6.96 -19.65 -0.51
N THR A 120 6.34 -20.81 -0.54
CA THR A 120 4.88 -20.94 -0.68
C THR A 120 4.30 -21.60 0.55
N ILE A 121 3.30 -20.98 1.15
CA ILE A 121 2.50 -21.58 2.24
C ILE A 121 1.12 -21.85 1.64
N TYR A 122 0.70 -23.10 1.68
CA TYR A 122 -0.58 -23.53 1.14
C TYR A 122 -1.41 -24.26 2.18
N THR A 123 -2.64 -23.80 2.40
CA THR A 123 -3.62 -24.37 3.32
C THR A 123 -4.89 -24.74 2.55
N PRO A 124 -5.03 -26.00 2.08
CA PRO A 124 -6.12 -26.39 1.21
C PRO A 124 -7.49 -26.29 1.89
N ALA A 125 -8.49 -25.82 1.12
CA ALA A 125 -9.85 -25.56 1.60
C ALA A 125 -10.80 -26.77 1.50
N GLN A 126 -10.35 -27.91 0.97
CA GLN A 126 -11.22 -29.05 0.62
C GLN A 126 -12.04 -29.58 1.82
N LEU A 127 -11.49 -29.52 3.01
CA LEU A 127 -12.18 -29.99 4.23
C LEU A 127 -13.24 -28.99 4.76
N LEU A 128 -13.26 -27.75 4.28
CA LEU A 128 -14.23 -26.76 4.74
C LEU A 128 -15.64 -27.01 4.21
N VAL A 129 -15.77 -27.78 3.13
CA VAL A 129 -17.08 -28.14 2.56
C VAL A 129 -17.91 -28.92 3.60
N ASP A 130 -17.26 -29.84 4.33
CA ASP A 130 -17.93 -30.68 5.34
C ASP A 130 -17.96 -30.03 6.74
N ARG A 131 -17.19 -29.01 6.95
CA ARG A 131 -17.03 -28.32 8.25
C ARG A 131 -16.93 -26.81 8.04
N PRO A 132 -18.06 -26.14 7.82
CA PRO A 132 -18.08 -24.69 7.58
C PRO A 132 -17.62 -23.86 8.79
N ASP A 133 -17.62 -24.44 9.99
CA ASP A 133 -17.12 -23.86 11.25
C ASP A 133 -15.60 -24.03 11.43
N ALA A 134 -14.96 -24.82 10.57
CA ALA A 134 -13.53 -25.03 10.66
C ALA A 134 -12.77 -23.79 10.18
N CYS A 135 -11.75 -23.41 10.94
CA CYS A 135 -10.92 -22.25 10.64
C CYS A 135 -9.44 -22.54 10.83
N SER A 136 -8.62 -21.80 10.12
CA SER A 136 -7.16 -21.83 10.29
C SER A 136 -6.61 -20.42 10.29
N ARG A 137 -5.58 -20.18 11.08
CA ARG A 137 -4.90 -18.90 11.21
C ARG A 137 -3.39 -19.07 11.15
N LEU A 138 -2.78 -18.28 10.29
CA LEU A 138 -1.35 -18.16 10.11
C LEU A 138 -0.87 -16.85 10.72
N GLU A 139 -0.01 -16.92 11.71
CA GLU A 139 0.70 -15.78 12.28
C GLU A 139 2.17 -15.87 11.93
N MET A 140 2.72 -14.81 11.36
CA MET A 140 4.08 -14.86 10.84
C MET A 140 4.83 -13.55 11.05
N THR A 141 6.08 -13.66 11.52
CA THR A 141 7.06 -12.58 11.47
C THR A 141 8.14 -12.94 10.46
N ILE A 142 8.41 -12.00 9.56
CA ILE A 142 9.40 -12.14 8.49
C ILE A 142 10.52 -11.15 8.75
N TYR A 143 11.71 -11.67 9.00
CA TYR A 143 12.91 -10.86 9.20
C TYR A 143 13.65 -10.71 7.88
N ILE A 144 13.70 -9.50 7.36
CA ILE A 144 14.27 -9.16 6.06
C ILE A 144 15.75 -8.84 6.23
N PRO A 145 16.67 -9.60 5.63
CA PRO A 145 18.11 -9.34 5.73
C PRO A 145 18.51 -8.08 4.97
N PRO A 146 19.57 -7.38 5.41
CA PRO A 146 19.96 -6.09 4.83
C PRO A 146 20.49 -6.18 3.38
N ASN A 147 20.88 -7.35 2.92
CA ASN A 147 21.36 -7.59 1.56
C ASN A 147 20.22 -7.89 0.56
N LEU A 148 18.97 -8.05 1.03
CA LEU A 148 17.84 -8.29 0.15
C LEU A 148 17.56 -7.07 -0.74
N LYS A 149 17.56 -7.29 -2.06
CA LYS A 149 17.28 -6.23 -3.04
C LYS A 149 15.81 -6.16 -3.42
N LYS A 150 15.15 -7.31 -3.52
CA LYS A 150 13.75 -7.37 -3.90
C LYS A 150 12.99 -8.33 -3.01
N PHE A 151 11.96 -7.82 -2.34
CA PHE A 151 10.99 -8.62 -1.60
C PHE A 151 9.60 -8.49 -2.22
N SER A 152 8.91 -9.60 -2.37
CA SER A 152 7.53 -9.63 -2.83
C SER A 152 6.69 -10.51 -1.90
N LEU A 153 5.62 -9.95 -1.35
CA LEU A 153 4.61 -10.68 -0.59
C LEU A 153 3.31 -10.69 -1.40
N SER A 154 2.80 -11.88 -1.69
CA SER A 154 1.55 -12.10 -2.41
C SER A 154 0.63 -12.97 -1.57
N SER A 155 -0.44 -12.40 -1.01
CA SER A 155 -1.42 -13.16 -0.26
C SER A 155 -2.72 -13.31 -1.05
N TYR A 156 -3.16 -14.55 -1.19
CA TYR A 156 -4.43 -14.94 -1.82
C TYR A 156 -5.49 -15.33 -0.79
N VAL A 157 -5.23 -15.06 0.48
CA VAL A 157 -6.13 -15.29 1.61
C VAL A 157 -6.38 -13.96 2.32
N GLU A 158 -7.42 -13.90 3.13
CA GLU A 158 -7.70 -12.73 3.97
C GLU A 158 -6.53 -12.47 4.90
N SER A 159 -6.00 -11.23 4.86
CA SER A 159 -4.70 -10.95 5.44
C SER A 159 -4.59 -9.58 6.06
N HIS A 160 -3.91 -9.52 7.19
CA HIS A 160 -3.41 -8.30 7.81
C HIS A 160 -1.89 -8.27 7.73
N VAL A 161 -1.35 -7.22 7.13
CA VAL A 161 0.10 -7.00 7.00
C VAL A 161 0.49 -5.72 7.71
N GLN A 162 1.55 -5.77 8.50
CA GLN A 162 2.16 -4.60 9.13
C GLN A 162 3.67 -4.66 9.10
N PHE A 163 4.29 -3.52 9.35
CA PHE A 163 5.73 -3.42 9.62
C PHE A 163 5.94 -3.33 11.13
N ALA A 164 6.95 -4.02 11.65
CA ALA A 164 7.27 -3.96 13.06
C ALA A 164 7.64 -2.51 13.47
N LYS A 165 7.37 -2.17 14.72
CA LYS A 165 7.74 -0.88 15.26
C LYS A 165 9.26 -0.66 15.12
N ASP A 166 9.65 0.53 14.69
CA ASP A 166 11.05 0.97 14.53
C ASP A 166 11.88 0.15 13.51
N THR A 167 11.22 -0.70 12.72
CA THR A 167 11.88 -1.49 11.67
C THR A 167 12.47 -0.58 10.58
N LYS A 168 13.68 -0.90 10.09
CA LYS A 168 14.39 -0.14 9.05
C LYS A 168 14.66 -1.03 7.85
N ILE A 169 13.66 -1.20 7.01
CA ILE A 169 13.82 -2.00 5.80
C ILE A 169 14.30 -1.12 4.66
N ASN A 170 15.52 -1.41 4.18
CA ASN A 170 16.09 -0.81 2.98
C ASN A 170 16.14 -1.86 1.89
N ALA A 171 15.48 -1.62 0.77
CA ALA A 171 15.48 -2.52 -0.39
C ALA A 171 15.42 -1.72 -1.68
N ASP A 172 15.83 -2.32 -2.80
CA ASP A 172 15.58 -1.68 -4.10
C ASP A 172 14.09 -1.76 -4.44
N LYS A 173 13.44 -2.89 -4.13
CA LYS A 173 12.00 -3.10 -4.42
C LYS A 173 11.30 -3.86 -3.28
N LEU A 174 10.21 -3.31 -2.81
CA LEU A 174 9.31 -3.96 -1.84
C LEU A 174 7.88 -3.93 -2.38
N PHE A 175 7.27 -5.12 -2.53
CA PHE A 175 5.91 -5.27 -3.02
C PHE A 175 5.08 -6.04 -2.00
N VAL A 176 3.91 -5.52 -1.64
CA VAL A 176 2.91 -6.18 -0.80
C VAL A 176 1.58 -6.14 -1.52
N THR A 177 1.08 -7.30 -1.93
CA THR A 177 -0.20 -7.41 -2.65
C THR A 177 -1.12 -8.41 -1.95
N LEU A 178 -2.34 -7.95 -1.60
CA LEU A 178 -3.41 -8.77 -1.06
C LEU A 178 -4.46 -8.99 -2.15
N PHE A 179 -4.45 -10.18 -2.75
CA PHE A 179 -5.31 -10.55 -3.88
C PHE A 179 -6.69 -11.01 -3.46
N HIS A 180 -6.90 -11.34 -2.18
CA HIS A 180 -8.19 -11.81 -1.70
C HIS A 180 -9.20 -10.68 -1.66
N SER A 181 -10.43 -10.94 -2.14
CA SER A 181 -11.53 -9.97 -2.10
C SER A 181 -12.21 -10.03 -0.72
N SER A 182 -11.61 -9.33 0.25
CA SER A 182 -12.18 -9.17 1.59
C SER A 182 -12.02 -7.74 2.08
N LYS A 183 -13.09 -7.19 2.63
CA LYS A 183 -13.09 -5.87 3.28
C LYS A 183 -12.23 -5.83 4.55
N ASN A 184 -11.90 -7.01 5.10
CA ASN A 184 -11.04 -7.12 6.27
C ASN A 184 -9.53 -7.09 5.92
N ASN A 185 -9.14 -7.16 4.65
CA ASN A 185 -7.72 -7.04 4.31
C ASN A 185 -7.16 -5.70 4.80
N ILE A 186 -5.97 -5.73 5.41
CA ILE A 186 -5.30 -4.53 5.89
C ILE A 186 -3.82 -4.56 5.55
N ILE A 187 -3.32 -3.47 4.98
CA ILE A 187 -1.89 -3.14 4.95
C ILE A 187 -1.69 -1.90 5.82
N LYS A 188 -1.01 -2.06 6.96
CA LYS A 188 -0.53 -0.93 7.78
C LYS A 188 0.86 -0.56 7.32
N SER A 189 0.98 0.48 6.53
CA SER A 189 2.26 1.01 6.04
C SER A 189 3.04 1.73 7.14
N SER A 190 4.35 1.87 6.95
CA SER A 190 5.25 2.56 7.89
C SER A 190 6.24 3.45 7.14
N GLN A 191 6.45 4.66 7.66
CA GLN A 191 7.45 5.60 7.14
C GLN A 191 8.90 5.11 7.28
N SER A 192 9.15 4.10 8.12
CA SER A 192 10.48 3.53 8.33
C SER A 192 10.94 2.60 7.19
N VAL A 193 10.03 2.25 6.28
CA VAL A 193 10.34 1.49 5.08
C VAL A 193 10.91 2.44 4.02
N GLN A 194 12.17 2.19 3.62
CA GLN A 194 12.91 3.03 2.67
C GLN A 194 13.30 2.22 1.42
N ALA A 195 12.32 1.59 0.80
CA ALA A 195 12.54 0.94 -0.49
C ALA A 195 12.57 2.00 -1.60
N LYS A 196 13.52 1.88 -2.55
CA LYS A 196 13.56 2.76 -3.73
C LYS A 196 12.23 2.69 -4.49
N LYS A 197 11.71 1.47 -4.68
CA LYS A 197 10.35 1.24 -5.15
C LYS A 197 9.52 0.51 -4.10
N LEU A 198 8.52 1.18 -3.53
CA LEU A 198 7.51 0.60 -2.65
C LEU A 198 6.18 0.50 -3.40
N ALA A 199 5.58 -0.70 -3.43
CA ALA A 199 4.24 -0.89 -3.97
C ALA A 199 3.35 -1.63 -2.97
N LEU A 200 2.20 -1.03 -2.65
CA LEU A 200 1.19 -1.55 -1.74
C LEU A 200 -0.11 -1.70 -2.52
N GLU A 201 -0.67 -2.91 -2.55
CA GLU A 201 -1.89 -3.18 -3.30
C GLU A 201 -2.87 -4.05 -2.49
N VAL A 202 -4.13 -3.64 -2.47
CA VAL A 202 -5.25 -4.47 -2.02
C VAL A 202 -6.35 -4.49 -3.07
N TYR A 203 -6.98 -5.65 -3.27
CA TYR A 203 -8.17 -5.74 -4.14
C TYR A 203 -9.40 -5.17 -3.45
N GLU A 204 -9.61 -5.56 -2.20
CA GLU A 204 -10.57 -5.00 -1.28
C GLU A 204 -9.93 -4.91 0.11
N GLY A 205 -10.40 -4.00 0.95
CA GLY A 205 -9.84 -3.76 2.27
C GLY A 205 -9.16 -2.41 2.39
N TRP A 206 -8.07 -2.33 3.13
CA TRP A 206 -7.51 -1.08 3.62
C TRP A 206 -6.01 -0.99 3.41
N ILE A 207 -5.55 0.18 2.96
CA ILE A 207 -4.14 0.58 3.06
C ILE A 207 -4.11 1.83 3.94
N VAL A 208 -3.49 1.72 5.11
CA VAL A 208 -3.50 2.80 6.11
C VAL A 208 -2.12 3.04 6.71
N GLY A 209 -1.91 4.24 7.27
CA GLY A 209 -0.70 4.58 8.01
C GLY A 209 0.18 5.59 7.30
N GLU A 210 1.50 5.41 7.38
CA GLU A 210 2.48 6.34 6.85
C GLU A 210 3.39 5.65 5.84
N ALA A 211 3.84 6.36 4.81
CA ALA A 211 4.76 5.83 3.81
C ALA A 211 5.84 6.87 3.47
N THR A 212 7.04 6.37 3.14
CA THR A 212 8.10 7.22 2.61
C THR A 212 8.31 6.92 1.13
N VAL A 213 8.28 7.95 0.30
CA VAL A 213 8.67 7.83 -1.11
C VAL A 213 10.16 8.14 -1.24
N VAL A 214 10.95 7.12 -1.57
CA VAL A 214 12.39 7.29 -1.87
C VAL A 214 12.55 7.67 -3.34
N ASP A 215 12.16 6.81 -4.26
CA ASP A 215 12.14 7.09 -5.70
C ASP A 215 10.72 6.90 -6.25
N THR A 216 10.09 5.78 -5.96
CA THR A 216 8.74 5.44 -6.45
C THR A 216 7.89 4.86 -5.35
N LEU A 217 6.69 5.39 -5.18
CA LEU A 217 5.63 4.85 -4.33
C LEU A 217 4.38 4.61 -5.18
N ASP A 218 3.92 3.36 -5.20
CA ASP A 218 2.66 2.95 -5.84
C ASP A 218 1.67 2.47 -4.78
N ILE A 219 0.48 3.08 -4.68
CA ILE A 219 -0.62 2.64 -3.79
C ILE A 219 -1.84 2.32 -4.64
N MET A 220 -2.32 1.07 -4.57
CA MET A 220 -3.33 0.56 -5.50
C MET A 220 -4.50 -0.11 -4.78
N THR A 221 -5.73 0.37 -5.04
CA THR A 221 -7.00 -0.23 -4.61
C THR A 221 -7.98 -0.39 -5.79
N GLN A 222 -7.46 -0.33 -7.02
CA GLN A 222 -8.24 -0.15 -8.25
C GLN A 222 -9.16 -1.33 -8.62
N ARG A 223 -8.88 -2.53 -8.11
CA ARG A 223 -9.61 -3.74 -8.54
C ARG A 223 -10.97 -3.89 -7.86
N GLY A 224 -11.18 -3.24 -6.73
CA GLY A 224 -12.42 -3.35 -5.96
C GLY A 224 -12.86 -2.04 -5.32
N SER A 225 -13.35 -2.14 -4.09
CA SER A 225 -13.79 -1.02 -3.25
C SER A 225 -12.81 -0.73 -2.11
N GLY A 226 -11.55 -1.09 -2.28
CA GLY A 226 -10.52 -0.85 -1.27
C GLY A 226 -10.38 0.63 -0.93
N ILE A 227 -10.03 0.91 0.31
CA ILE A 227 -9.89 2.23 0.90
C ILE A 227 -8.42 2.50 1.19
N ALA A 228 -7.94 3.68 0.83
CA ALA A 228 -6.61 4.14 1.19
C ALA A 228 -6.69 5.37 2.08
N ASN A 229 -5.91 5.38 3.18
CA ASN A 229 -5.75 6.53 4.05
C ASN A 229 -4.29 6.57 4.51
N VAL A 230 -3.45 7.31 3.75
CA VAL A 230 -2.01 7.23 3.89
C VAL A 230 -1.36 8.62 3.92
N LYS A 231 -0.53 8.85 4.94
CA LYS A 231 0.35 10.01 5.02
C LYS A 231 1.67 9.69 4.33
N VAL A 232 1.95 10.40 3.25
CA VAL A 232 3.12 10.18 2.41
C VAL A 232 4.13 11.29 2.62
N SER A 233 5.39 10.93 2.80
CA SER A 233 6.48 11.91 2.88
C SER A 233 7.60 11.57 1.90
N ALA A 234 8.12 12.56 1.20
CA ALA A 234 9.33 12.38 0.42
C ALA A 234 10.53 12.13 1.34
N ALA A 235 11.36 11.14 1.01
CA ALA A 235 12.67 11.01 1.64
C ALA A 235 13.53 12.22 1.31
N ALA A 236 14.34 12.67 2.28
CA ALA A 236 15.34 13.70 2.03
C ALA A 236 16.27 13.28 0.87
N ALA A 237 16.75 14.24 0.09
CA ALA A 237 17.79 13.99 -0.89
C ALA A 237 19.06 13.55 -0.12
N ASN A 238 19.29 12.25 -0.08
CA ASN A 238 20.46 11.66 0.58
C ASN A 238 21.63 11.58 -0.41
N HIS A 239 22.84 11.43 0.13
CA HIS A 239 24.07 11.20 -0.62
C HIS A 239 23.89 10.09 -1.69
N GLY A 240 23.79 10.47 -2.95
CA GLY A 240 23.58 9.57 -4.08
C GLY A 240 22.41 9.97 -5.00
N HIS A 241 21.51 10.85 -4.56
CA HIS A 241 20.52 11.48 -5.42
C HIS A 241 21.00 12.89 -5.78
N ALA A 242 21.02 13.22 -7.08
CA ALA A 242 21.33 14.58 -7.52
C ALA A 242 20.27 15.56 -6.96
N GLU A 243 20.69 16.76 -6.58
CA GLU A 243 19.76 17.83 -6.25
C GLU A 243 18.72 17.97 -7.38
N GLY A 244 17.42 17.93 -7.03
CA GLY A 244 16.34 18.02 -8.02
C GLY A 244 15.87 16.71 -8.62
N GLU A 245 16.38 15.55 -8.19
CA GLU A 245 15.82 14.25 -8.61
C GLU A 245 14.39 14.08 -8.11
N LYS A 246 13.45 13.88 -9.06
CA LYS A 246 12.03 13.82 -8.79
C LYS A 246 11.64 12.50 -8.12
N VAL A 247 10.72 12.57 -7.16
CA VAL A 247 10.03 11.39 -6.66
C VAL A 247 8.79 11.09 -7.53
N GLN A 248 8.47 9.81 -7.67
CA GLN A 248 7.27 9.34 -8.37
C GLN A 248 6.25 8.87 -7.32
N PHE A 249 5.07 9.46 -7.32
CA PHE A 249 3.99 9.05 -6.44
C PHE A 249 2.75 8.70 -7.26
N THR A 250 2.43 7.40 -7.34
CA THR A 250 1.30 6.90 -8.12
C THR A 250 0.24 6.32 -7.21
N THR A 251 -1.03 6.68 -7.43
CA THR A 251 -2.16 6.00 -6.81
C THR A 251 -3.15 5.54 -7.87
N ALA A 252 -3.75 4.38 -7.66
CA ALA A 252 -4.81 3.88 -8.52
C ALA A 252 -5.95 3.34 -7.66
N SER A 253 -7.10 4.03 -7.69
CA SER A 253 -8.29 3.70 -6.89
C SER A 253 -9.40 3.07 -7.73
N GLY A 254 -10.21 2.21 -7.09
CA GLY A 254 -11.42 1.64 -7.68
C GLY A 254 -12.66 2.47 -7.38
N SER A 255 -13.55 1.96 -6.53
CA SER A 255 -14.78 2.63 -6.09
C SER A 255 -14.74 3.11 -4.64
N GLY A 256 -13.73 2.74 -3.88
CA GLY A 256 -13.55 3.17 -2.48
C GLY A 256 -13.02 4.59 -2.36
N ARG A 257 -13.19 5.19 -1.20
CA ARG A 257 -12.62 6.49 -0.88
C ARG A 257 -11.10 6.38 -0.66
N SER A 258 -10.35 7.38 -1.11
CA SER A 258 -8.91 7.45 -0.91
C SER A 258 -8.51 8.84 -0.45
N ASP A 259 -7.78 8.90 0.66
CA ASP A 259 -7.25 10.10 1.28
C ASP A 259 -5.73 10.00 1.35
N PHE A 260 -5.04 10.95 0.73
CA PHE A 260 -3.58 11.00 0.71
C PHE A 260 -3.09 12.37 1.18
N TRP A 261 -2.18 12.38 2.16
CA TRP A 261 -1.50 13.58 2.63
C TRP A 261 -0.04 13.50 2.20
N TYR A 262 0.35 14.35 1.26
CA TYR A 262 1.72 14.41 0.78
C TYR A 262 2.47 15.57 1.42
N THR A 263 3.61 15.29 2.03
CA THR A 263 4.45 16.27 2.69
C THR A 263 5.90 16.14 2.27
N GLN A 264 6.64 17.24 2.31
CA GLN A 264 8.10 17.23 2.15
C GLN A 264 8.76 17.15 3.53
N ARG A 265 9.83 16.37 3.65
CA ARG A 265 10.66 16.29 4.84
C ARG A 265 12.08 16.72 4.49
N GLY A 266 12.63 17.63 5.30
CA GLY A 266 14.01 18.10 5.16
C GLY A 266 14.11 19.49 4.53
N LEU A 267 15.34 20.05 4.55
CA LEU A 267 15.63 21.40 4.06
C LEU A 267 15.68 21.50 2.54
N VAL A 268 15.95 20.39 1.85
CA VAL A 268 16.04 20.35 0.40
C VAL A 268 14.79 19.67 -0.15
N LYS A 269 14.03 20.44 -0.90
CA LYS A 269 12.82 19.97 -1.56
C LYS A 269 13.18 19.07 -2.74
N ARG A 270 12.54 17.90 -2.84
CA ARG A 270 12.55 17.05 -4.03
C ARG A 270 11.26 17.27 -4.83
N PRO A 271 11.35 17.60 -6.11
CA PRO A 271 10.16 17.74 -6.94
C PRO A 271 9.36 16.43 -6.99
N VAL A 272 8.04 16.55 -7.04
CA VAL A 272 7.15 15.40 -7.15
C VAL A 272 6.57 15.29 -8.56
N ASN A 273 6.55 14.07 -9.08
CA ASN A 273 5.74 13.69 -10.22
C ASN A 273 4.63 12.76 -9.71
N ALA A 274 3.46 13.33 -9.45
CA ALA A 274 2.32 12.63 -8.89
C ALA A 274 1.34 12.21 -9.99
N ARG A 275 0.83 10.98 -9.91
CA ARG A 275 -0.24 10.49 -10.77
C ARG A 275 -1.32 9.81 -9.95
N HIS A 276 -2.53 10.37 -9.97
CA HIS A 276 -3.68 9.86 -9.23
C HIS A 276 -4.78 9.42 -10.20
N LEU A 277 -5.09 8.13 -10.17
CA LEU A 277 -6.05 7.52 -11.07
C LEU A 277 -7.24 6.97 -10.29
N SER A 278 -8.44 7.10 -10.84
CA SER A 278 -9.62 6.39 -10.38
C SER A 278 -10.37 5.77 -11.57
N SER A 279 -10.42 4.45 -11.60
CA SER A 279 -11.08 3.70 -12.68
C SER A 279 -12.61 3.65 -12.54
N LYS A 280 -13.14 3.95 -11.36
CA LYS A 280 -14.56 3.95 -11.01
C LYS A 280 -14.93 5.25 -10.30
N ASN A 281 -16.13 5.33 -9.74
CA ASN A 281 -16.62 6.52 -9.03
C ASN A 281 -16.01 6.66 -7.62
N ALA A 282 -14.69 6.55 -7.49
CA ALA A 282 -14.02 6.79 -6.23
C ALA A 282 -14.09 8.26 -5.82
N GLU A 283 -13.97 8.51 -4.53
CA GLU A 283 -13.72 9.83 -3.96
C GLU A 283 -12.24 9.95 -3.64
N LEU A 284 -11.55 10.88 -4.27
CA LEU A 284 -10.14 11.17 -4.05
C LEU A 284 -9.97 12.47 -3.27
N TYR A 285 -9.32 12.40 -2.13
CA TYR A 285 -8.92 13.54 -1.30
C TYR A 285 -7.40 13.63 -1.29
N LEU A 286 -6.86 14.64 -1.95
CA LEU A 286 -5.44 14.79 -2.21
C LEU A 286 -4.92 16.05 -1.52
N HIS A 287 -4.29 15.87 -0.38
CA HIS A 287 -3.77 16.93 0.48
C HIS A 287 -2.28 17.13 0.24
N TYR A 288 -1.93 18.28 -0.33
CA TYR A 288 -0.57 18.69 -0.65
C TYR A 288 -0.16 19.95 0.12
N GLU A 289 -0.89 20.30 1.18
CA GLU A 289 -0.73 21.52 1.97
C GLU A 289 0.68 21.63 2.58
N GLY A 290 1.30 20.54 2.97
CA GLY A 290 2.66 20.51 3.54
C GLY A 290 3.76 20.24 2.52
N SER A 291 3.52 20.41 1.22
CA SER A 291 4.46 19.98 0.17
C SER A 291 5.20 21.15 -0.53
N ASP A 292 4.79 22.39 -0.28
CA ASP A 292 5.26 23.56 -1.05
C ASP A 292 5.17 23.31 -2.58
N PHE A 293 4.06 22.74 -3.02
CA PHE A 293 3.87 22.35 -4.42
C PHE A 293 4.07 23.53 -5.36
N ASN A 294 5.02 23.41 -6.28
CA ASN A 294 5.33 24.42 -7.26
C ASN A 294 5.39 23.78 -8.66
N GLY A 295 4.24 23.74 -9.32
CA GLY A 295 4.15 23.10 -10.62
C GLY A 295 2.77 23.11 -11.23
N LYS A 296 2.58 22.27 -12.24
CA LYS A 296 1.34 22.16 -13.01
C LYS A 296 0.54 20.93 -12.57
N VAL A 297 -0.77 21.13 -12.41
CA VAL A 297 -1.78 20.08 -12.27
C VAL A 297 -2.58 19.99 -13.54
N GLU A 298 -2.74 18.77 -14.06
CA GLU A 298 -3.65 18.41 -15.15
C GLU A 298 -4.73 17.51 -14.56
N LEU A 299 -5.99 17.93 -14.67
CA LEU A 299 -7.12 17.30 -14.01
C LEU A 299 -8.22 16.97 -15.01
N ASP A 300 -8.58 15.68 -15.05
CA ASP A 300 -9.81 15.20 -15.68
C ASP A 300 -10.64 14.47 -14.63
N SER A 301 -11.85 15.00 -14.34
CA SER A 301 -12.73 14.41 -13.33
C SER A 301 -14.19 14.77 -13.58
N ARG A 302 -15.07 13.92 -13.09
CA ARG A 302 -16.51 14.18 -13.17
C ARG A 302 -16.93 15.44 -12.38
N SER A 303 -16.33 15.64 -11.22
CA SER A 303 -16.51 16.81 -10.37
C SER A 303 -15.28 17.01 -9.50
N ASN A 304 -14.94 18.26 -9.22
CA ASN A 304 -13.74 18.54 -8.45
C ASN A 304 -13.84 19.85 -7.66
N VAL A 305 -12.96 19.95 -6.65
CA VAL A 305 -12.66 21.16 -5.91
C VAL A 305 -11.15 21.31 -5.85
N VAL A 306 -10.61 22.49 -6.17
CA VAL A 306 -9.18 22.80 -6.07
C VAL A 306 -9.02 24.04 -5.20
N THR A 307 -8.23 23.94 -4.14
CA THR A 307 -7.96 25.07 -3.22
C THR A 307 -6.46 25.31 -3.10
N GLY A 308 -6.07 26.58 -2.87
CA GLY A 308 -4.69 26.95 -2.58
C GLY A 308 -3.72 26.94 -3.76
N LEU A 309 -4.17 26.71 -4.99
CA LEU A 309 -3.33 26.70 -6.19
C LEU A 309 -3.91 27.58 -7.28
N SER A 310 -3.11 28.54 -7.76
CA SER A 310 -3.49 29.50 -8.80
C SER A 310 -2.48 29.49 -9.96
N PRO A 311 -2.91 29.77 -11.22
CA PRO A 311 -4.30 29.89 -11.65
C PRO A 311 -5.03 28.55 -11.69
N TYR A 312 -6.35 28.56 -11.59
CA TYR A 312 -7.22 27.40 -11.82
C TYR A 312 -8.13 27.72 -13.02
N VAL A 313 -7.99 26.98 -14.11
CA VAL A 313 -8.60 27.30 -15.40
C VAL A 313 -9.26 26.07 -15.99
N LYS A 314 -10.50 26.24 -16.46
CA LYS A 314 -11.15 25.22 -17.28
C LYS A 314 -10.47 25.16 -18.65
N SER A 315 -10.14 23.98 -19.12
CA SER A 315 -9.53 23.80 -20.44
C SER A 315 -10.50 24.23 -21.54
N THR A 316 -10.02 25.07 -22.45
CA THR A 316 -10.77 25.50 -23.66
C THR A 316 -10.38 24.68 -24.89
N GLN A 317 -9.36 23.82 -24.78
CA GLN A 317 -8.89 22.95 -25.85
C GLN A 317 -9.61 21.61 -25.77
N GLU A 318 -10.51 21.32 -26.70
CA GLU A 318 -11.23 20.04 -26.79
C GLU A 318 -10.27 18.83 -26.96
N ASP A 319 -9.10 19.05 -27.58
CA ASP A 319 -8.11 18.00 -27.84
C ASP A 319 -7.10 17.78 -26.71
N SER A 320 -7.16 18.54 -25.61
CA SER A 320 -6.16 18.44 -24.54
C SER A 320 -6.30 17.17 -23.69
N GLY A 321 -7.45 16.53 -23.68
CA GLY A 321 -7.79 15.41 -22.80
C GLY A 321 -8.01 15.80 -21.33
N TRP A 322 -7.79 17.08 -20.95
CA TRP A 322 -7.94 17.60 -19.61
C TRP A 322 -9.10 18.56 -19.48
N THR A 323 -9.92 18.37 -18.45
CA THR A 323 -11.06 19.27 -18.19
C THR A 323 -10.62 20.56 -17.50
N HIS A 324 -9.56 20.51 -16.68
CA HIS A 324 -9.03 21.65 -15.94
C HIS A 324 -7.50 21.58 -15.81
N THR A 325 -6.90 22.75 -15.65
CA THR A 325 -5.50 22.90 -15.27
C THR A 325 -5.36 23.84 -14.09
N ALA A 326 -4.37 23.60 -13.23
CA ALA A 326 -4.05 24.47 -12.11
C ALA A 326 -2.55 24.64 -11.93
N GLY A 327 -2.15 25.77 -11.32
CA GLY A 327 -0.76 26.07 -10.98
C GLY A 327 0.08 26.53 -12.17
N ARG A 328 1.40 26.48 -12.01
CA ARG A 328 2.39 27.08 -12.90
C ARG A 328 3.04 26.03 -13.80
N SER A 329 3.11 26.32 -15.09
CA SER A 329 3.75 25.42 -16.07
C SER A 329 5.29 25.39 -15.97
N ASP A 330 5.90 26.44 -15.44
CA ASP A 330 7.35 26.61 -15.28
C ASP A 330 7.91 26.03 -13.97
N GLY A 331 7.03 25.58 -13.07
CA GLY A 331 7.46 24.91 -11.83
C GLY A 331 8.00 23.50 -12.06
N GLN A 332 8.63 22.93 -11.03
CA GLN A 332 9.30 21.62 -11.13
C GLN A 332 8.37 20.44 -10.86
N ASP A 333 7.31 20.66 -10.07
CA ASP A 333 6.34 19.63 -9.74
C ASP A 333 5.39 19.35 -10.91
N ARG A 334 4.89 18.13 -10.99
CA ARG A 334 3.85 17.73 -11.94
C ARG A 334 2.83 16.85 -11.23
N MET A 335 1.56 17.09 -11.55
CA MET A 335 0.49 16.23 -11.06
C MET A 335 -0.50 15.96 -12.20
N VAL A 336 -0.87 14.71 -12.36
CA VAL A 336 -1.90 14.24 -13.26
C VAL A 336 -2.97 13.57 -12.44
N VAL A 337 -4.22 13.98 -12.60
CA VAL A 337 -5.37 13.38 -11.91
C VAL A 337 -6.43 13.00 -12.93
N GLU A 338 -6.71 11.72 -13.03
CA GLU A 338 -7.75 11.17 -13.90
C GLU A 338 -8.77 10.43 -13.04
N SER A 339 -10.02 10.92 -12.96
CA SER A 339 -11.04 10.32 -12.11
C SER A 339 -12.41 10.29 -12.75
N ARG A 340 -13.09 9.16 -12.68
CA ARG A 340 -14.51 9.05 -13.03
C ARG A 340 -15.43 9.49 -11.88
N GLY A 341 -14.89 9.81 -10.71
CA GLY A 341 -15.60 10.24 -9.52
C GLY A 341 -15.32 11.69 -9.14
N TRP A 342 -15.40 11.95 -7.85
CA TRP A 342 -15.11 13.24 -7.25
C TRP A 342 -13.64 13.36 -6.84
N VAL A 343 -13.10 14.60 -6.97
CA VAL A 343 -11.71 14.90 -6.60
C VAL A 343 -11.64 16.17 -5.78
N GLY A 344 -11.04 16.12 -4.60
CA GLY A 344 -10.60 17.27 -3.81
C GLY A 344 -9.08 17.40 -3.86
N LEU A 345 -8.60 18.57 -4.26
CA LEU A 345 -7.19 18.95 -4.29
C LEU A 345 -6.96 20.12 -3.35
N TYR A 346 -6.12 19.92 -2.34
CA TYR A 346 -5.86 20.88 -1.27
C TYR A 346 -4.36 21.19 -1.21
N PHE A 347 -3.98 22.46 -1.48
CA PHE A 347 -2.59 22.91 -1.51
C PHE A 347 -2.25 23.93 -0.42
N GLN A 348 -3.23 24.50 0.23
CA GLN A 348 -3.10 25.44 1.37
C GLN A 348 -4.34 25.33 2.25
#